data_ca3ccc4262ed75d748851a75f1057546
#
_entry.id   ca3ccc4262ed75d748851a75f1057546
#
_cell.length_a   1.000
_cell.length_b   1.000
_cell.length_c   1.000
_cell.angle_alpha   90.00
_cell.angle_beta   90.00
_cell.angle_gamma   90.00
#
_symmetry.space_group_name_H-M   'P 1'
#
loop_
_entity.id
_entity.type
_entity.pdbx_description
1 polymer ?
#
loop_
_entity_poly.entity_id
_entity_poly.type
_entity_poly.pdbx_seq_one_letter_code
_entity_poly.pdbx_strand_id
1 'polypeptide(L)'
;MNTSHPYGFRIVGPCTGDRRRVDAATAFDAYRRCDPKARVESEAYLSAFQFGDEFAEHLAREGTPKGFAGSTWSPFVWLDIDREPSAGGIPRALADTRDLVDVLDESFGVPRDVLVPFVSGGKGFHVGIPTALWLPPAGDDFHAVARAFAESIAGEAKVVIDTCVFDRVRAFRAPNSRHPRTGLYKRHVPVGLLGTATADDLLALAREPAPFDLLDVAGVESVDMLVAEWDRAAAVVAERAEAAAQRRRDLAEGKVVATLNRATLAFIRGEDVTSRHPRLYSAAANLAEVGCSRAAVHALLTEPALDLGLPPSDVVRTIDNGIARVVAGGVASAHPLVEHAVDVLGAKVVGIEYPDEEGRDE
;
A
#
# COMPACT_ATOMS: atom_id res chain seq x y z
N MET A 1 8.88 5.21 -22.12
CA MET A 1 9.30 4.36 -20.96
C MET A 1 10.34 5.13 -20.17
N ASN A 2 10.21 5.17 -18.85
CA ASN A 2 11.24 5.82 -18.02
C ASN A 2 12.45 4.87 -17.92
N THR A 3 13.52 5.19 -18.65
CA THR A 3 14.73 4.36 -18.72
C THR A 3 15.54 4.36 -17.40
N SER A 4 15.25 5.26 -16.48
CA SER A 4 15.93 5.35 -15.18
C SER A 4 15.42 4.35 -14.13
N HIS A 5 14.25 3.71 -14.35
CA HIS A 5 13.63 2.77 -13.43
C HIS A 5 13.27 1.45 -14.13
N PRO A 6 14.27 0.68 -14.63
CA PRO A 6 13.98 -0.52 -15.42
C PRO A 6 13.62 -1.73 -14.57
N TYR A 7 13.91 -1.71 -13.26
CA TYR A 7 13.80 -2.89 -12.42
C TYR A 7 12.44 -3.01 -11.73
N GLY A 8 12.01 -4.23 -11.54
CA GLY A 8 10.94 -4.65 -10.67
C GLY A 8 11.30 -5.98 -10.04
N PHE A 9 10.37 -6.56 -9.31
CA PHE A 9 10.48 -7.95 -8.90
C PHE A 9 9.26 -8.75 -9.35
N ARG A 10 9.48 -10.04 -9.50
CA ARG A 10 8.46 -11.04 -9.82
C ARG A 10 8.43 -12.11 -8.74
N ILE A 11 7.21 -12.56 -8.39
CA ILE A 11 6.95 -13.75 -7.59
C ILE A 11 6.16 -14.71 -8.45
N VAL A 12 6.51 -16.00 -8.43
CA VAL A 12 5.72 -17.10 -9.02
C VAL A 12 5.40 -18.07 -7.91
N GLY A 13 4.11 -18.31 -7.68
CA GLY A 13 3.60 -19.00 -6.50
C GLY A 13 3.07 -18.02 -5.44
N PRO A 14 2.96 -18.42 -4.18
CA PRO A 14 2.40 -17.61 -3.09
C PRO A 14 3.07 -16.25 -2.97
N CYS A 15 2.30 -15.22 -2.60
CA CYS A 15 2.77 -13.84 -2.44
C CYS A 15 3.94 -13.69 -1.44
N THR A 16 4.13 -14.68 -0.56
CA THR A 16 5.25 -14.77 0.39
C THR A 16 6.51 -15.38 -0.23
N GLY A 17 6.45 -15.82 -1.49
CA GLY A 17 7.59 -16.45 -2.18
C GLY A 17 8.70 -15.46 -2.53
N ASP A 18 9.78 -16.01 -3.10
CA ASP A 18 10.98 -15.26 -3.48
C ASP A 18 10.66 -14.14 -4.47
N ARG A 19 11.14 -12.95 -4.15
CA ARG A 19 11.03 -11.76 -5.00
C ARG A 19 12.27 -11.64 -5.89
N ARG A 20 12.17 -12.19 -7.08
CA ARG A 20 13.26 -12.17 -8.04
C ARG A 20 13.24 -10.89 -8.85
N ARG A 21 14.39 -10.20 -8.93
CA ARG A 21 14.56 -9.02 -9.78
C ARG A 21 14.31 -9.38 -11.24
N VAL A 22 13.58 -8.51 -11.94
CA VAL A 22 13.27 -8.60 -13.36
C VAL A 22 13.38 -7.22 -14.01
N ASP A 23 13.52 -7.17 -15.33
CA ASP A 23 13.14 -6.00 -16.10
C ASP A 23 11.62 -5.88 -16.04
N ALA A 24 11.12 -4.76 -15.54
CA ALA A 24 9.71 -4.58 -15.20
C ALA A 24 8.82 -4.55 -16.44
N ALA A 25 9.27 -3.86 -17.50
CA ALA A 25 8.52 -3.74 -18.75
C ALA A 25 8.44 -5.08 -19.47
N THR A 26 9.57 -5.80 -19.60
CA THR A 26 9.64 -7.13 -20.20
C THR A 26 8.77 -8.12 -19.42
N ALA A 27 8.80 -8.07 -18.09
CA ALA A 27 7.99 -8.97 -17.26
C ALA A 27 6.49 -8.70 -17.44
N PHE A 28 6.07 -7.44 -17.43
CA PHE A 28 4.66 -7.07 -17.65
C PHE A 28 4.20 -7.51 -19.05
N ASP A 29 5.01 -7.26 -20.08
CA ASP A 29 4.70 -7.62 -21.48
C ASP A 29 4.56 -9.14 -21.65
N ALA A 30 5.41 -9.94 -21.00
CA ALA A 30 5.31 -11.38 -21.02
C ALA A 30 3.95 -11.89 -20.47
N TYR A 31 3.49 -11.31 -19.35
CA TYR A 31 2.17 -11.63 -18.81
C TYR A 31 1.04 -11.14 -19.71
N ARG A 32 1.16 -9.93 -20.24
CA ARG A 32 0.18 -9.34 -21.16
C ARG A 32 -0.04 -10.21 -22.41
N ARG A 33 1.03 -10.76 -22.97
CA ARG A 33 1.00 -11.62 -24.17
C ARG A 33 0.73 -13.08 -23.87
N CYS A 34 0.56 -13.47 -22.62
CA CYS A 34 0.49 -14.87 -22.19
C CYS A 34 1.70 -15.70 -22.69
N ASP A 35 2.92 -15.10 -22.64
CA ASP A 35 4.15 -15.79 -23.02
C ASP A 35 4.30 -17.05 -22.16
N PRO A 36 4.66 -18.23 -22.71
CA PRO A 36 4.86 -19.45 -21.93
C PRO A 36 5.84 -19.29 -20.76
N LYS A 37 6.85 -18.40 -20.86
CA LYS A 37 7.78 -18.08 -19.78
C LYS A 37 7.14 -17.30 -18.62
N ALA A 38 5.99 -16.66 -18.86
CA ALA A 38 5.25 -15.95 -17.82
C ALA A 38 4.60 -16.91 -16.80
N ARG A 39 4.31 -18.15 -17.19
CA ARG A 39 3.64 -19.15 -16.35
C ARG A 39 2.31 -18.64 -15.80
N VAL A 40 1.46 -18.15 -16.70
CA VAL A 40 0.15 -17.55 -16.38
C VAL A 40 -0.78 -18.52 -15.64
N GLU A 41 -0.61 -19.82 -15.80
CA GLU A 41 -1.33 -20.89 -15.09
C GLU A 41 -1.04 -20.92 -13.58
N SER A 42 0.01 -20.21 -13.15
CA SER A 42 0.42 -20.12 -11.74
C SER A 42 -0.08 -18.81 -11.13
N GLU A 43 -0.22 -18.81 -9.82
CA GLU A 43 -0.28 -17.58 -9.03
C GLU A 43 1.01 -16.78 -9.26
N ALA A 44 0.89 -15.50 -9.59
CA ALA A 44 2.06 -14.66 -9.82
C ALA A 44 1.80 -13.18 -9.51
N TYR A 45 2.88 -12.49 -9.16
CA TYR A 45 2.88 -11.08 -8.81
C TYR A 45 4.07 -10.37 -9.46
N LEU A 46 3.86 -9.11 -9.79
CA LEU A 46 4.89 -8.15 -10.15
C LEU A 46 4.92 -7.06 -9.09
N SER A 47 6.03 -6.34 -8.96
CA SER A 47 6.06 -5.12 -8.15
C SER A 47 5.07 -4.10 -8.70
N ALA A 48 4.31 -3.42 -7.84
CA ALA A 48 3.41 -2.34 -8.24
C ALA A 48 4.17 -1.13 -8.78
N PHE A 49 5.41 -0.96 -8.34
CA PHE A 49 6.32 0.10 -8.76
C PHE A 49 7.56 -0.46 -9.44
N GLN A 50 8.22 0.40 -10.20
CA GLN A 50 9.52 0.18 -10.84
C GLN A 50 10.59 0.95 -10.07
N PHE A 51 11.84 0.50 -10.17
CA PHE A 51 12.96 0.95 -9.35
C PHE A 51 14.20 1.22 -10.21
N GLY A 52 15.07 2.11 -9.72
CA GLY A 52 16.38 2.40 -10.30
C GLY A 52 17.47 1.41 -9.87
N ASP A 53 18.72 1.75 -10.18
CA ASP A 53 19.89 0.91 -9.89
C ASP A 53 20.10 0.68 -8.39
N GLU A 54 19.77 1.65 -7.55
CA GLU A 54 19.84 1.53 -6.09
C GLU A 54 19.00 0.35 -5.54
N PHE A 55 17.94 -0.04 -6.24
CA PHE A 55 17.17 -1.22 -5.88
C PHE A 55 17.93 -2.52 -6.14
N ALA A 56 18.68 -2.56 -7.25
CA ALA A 56 19.52 -3.70 -7.56
C ALA A 56 20.64 -3.88 -6.52
N GLU A 57 21.24 -2.77 -6.09
CA GLU A 57 22.25 -2.74 -5.02
C GLU A 57 21.65 -3.15 -3.67
N HIS A 58 20.47 -2.62 -3.32
CA HIS A 58 19.76 -3.00 -2.11
C HIS A 58 19.47 -4.51 -2.07
N LEU A 59 18.94 -5.09 -3.16
CA LEU A 59 18.69 -6.52 -3.24
C LEU A 59 19.96 -7.37 -3.15
N ALA A 60 21.07 -6.91 -3.74
CA ALA A 60 22.34 -7.60 -3.65
C ALA A 60 22.89 -7.64 -2.23
N ARG A 61 22.66 -6.58 -1.44
CA ARG A 61 23.12 -6.44 -0.07
C ARG A 61 22.21 -7.14 0.94
N GLU A 62 20.87 -6.93 0.81
CA GLU A 62 19.89 -7.36 1.81
C GLU A 62 19.20 -8.70 1.47
N GLY A 63 19.30 -9.17 0.22
CA GLY A 63 18.59 -10.37 -0.25
C GLY A 63 17.06 -10.22 -0.32
N THR A 64 16.51 -9.05 0.03
CA THR A 64 15.06 -8.78 0.09
C THR A 64 14.76 -7.34 -0.28
N PRO A 65 13.63 -7.03 -0.92
CA PRO A 65 13.21 -5.64 -1.15
C PRO A 65 12.70 -4.93 0.12
N LYS A 66 12.52 -5.66 1.23
CA LYS A 66 12.07 -5.07 2.50
C LYS A 66 13.05 -4.00 2.97
N GLY A 67 12.54 -2.85 3.37
CA GLY A 67 13.37 -1.73 3.84
C GLY A 67 13.95 -0.87 2.72
N PHE A 68 13.69 -1.18 1.44
CA PHE A 68 14.08 -0.28 0.35
C PHE A 68 13.38 1.08 0.50
N ALA A 69 14.19 2.16 0.47
CA ALA A 69 13.73 3.53 0.69
C ALA A 69 13.99 4.48 -0.49
N GLY A 70 14.59 3.97 -1.57
CA GLY A 70 14.95 4.76 -2.74
C GLY A 70 13.79 5.10 -3.67
N SER A 71 14.14 5.69 -4.81
CA SER A 71 13.21 6.21 -5.80
C SER A 71 12.33 5.13 -6.43
N THR A 72 11.08 5.50 -6.71
CA THR A 72 10.07 4.66 -7.38
C THR A 72 9.43 5.41 -8.54
N TRP A 73 8.90 4.65 -9.49
CA TRP A 73 8.08 5.11 -10.59
C TRP A 73 7.14 4.01 -11.04
N SER A 74 6.09 4.33 -11.79
CA SER A 74 5.23 3.31 -12.40
C SER A 74 4.64 3.83 -13.71
N PRO A 75 4.48 2.97 -14.75
CA PRO A 75 3.77 3.34 -15.97
C PRO A 75 2.25 3.46 -15.77
N PHE A 76 1.74 3.02 -14.63
CA PHE A 76 0.32 3.11 -14.28
C PHE A 76 0.15 3.47 -12.81
N VAL A 77 -0.83 4.29 -12.49
CA VAL A 77 -1.40 4.36 -11.14
C VAL A 77 -2.57 3.38 -11.07
N TRP A 78 -2.46 2.39 -10.18
CA TRP A 78 -3.45 1.32 -10.04
C TRP A 78 -4.45 1.64 -8.94
N LEU A 79 -5.74 1.61 -9.26
CA LEU A 79 -6.83 1.65 -8.30
C LEU A 79 -7.36 0.22 -8.10
N ASP A 80 -7.33 -0.26 -6.88
CA ASP A 80 -7.77 -1.62 -6.50
C ASP A 80 -9.13 -1.52 -5.79
N ILE A 81 -10.17 -2.03 -6.44
CA ILE A 81 -11.57 -1.93 -6.01
C ILE A 81 -12.06 -3.30 -5.60
N ASP A 82 -11.93 -3.61 -4.34
CA ASP A 82 -12.35 -4.89 -3.75
C ASP A 82 -13.63 -4.72 -2.93
N ARG A 83 -14.57 -5.68 -3.05
CA ARG A 83 -15.77 -5.74 -2.24
C ARG A 83 -15.95 -7.14 -1.67
N GLU A 84 -16.09 -7.22 -0.34
CA GLU A 84 -16.44 -8.47 0.31
C GLU A 84 -17.88 -8.87 -0.06
N PRO A 85 -18.24 -10.16 -0.04
CA PRO A 85 -19.60 -10.61 -0.34
C PRO A 85 -20.66 -9.90 0.52
N SER A 86 -20.38 -9.64 1.79
CA SER A 86 -21.25 -8.90 2.71
C SER A 86 -21.44 -7.41 2.31
N ALA A 87 -20.55 -6.87 1.50
CA ALA A 87 -20.60 -5.51 0.97
C ALA A 87 -21.05 -5.46 -0.50
N GLY A 88 -21.76 -6.47 -0.99
CA GLY A 88 -22.29 -6.55 -2.34
C GLY A 88 -21.40 -7.25 -3.37
N GLY A 89 -20.19 -7.69 -2.98
CA GLY A 89 -19.29 -8.51 -3.80
C GLY A 89 -18.96 -7.93 -5.18
N ILE A 90 -18.72 -8.81 -6.15
CA ILE A 90 -18.35 -8.45 -7.54
C ILE A 90 -19.36 -7.52 -8.23
N PRO A 91 -20.70 -7.69 -8.11
CA PRO A 91 -21.63 -6.75 -8.73
C PRO A 91 -21.48 -5.32 -8.22
N ARG A 92 -21.23 -5.13 -6.92
CA ARG A 92 -20.96 -3.80 -6.35
C ARG A 92 -19.60 -3.27 -6.80
N ALA A 93 -18.55 -4.10 -6.81
CA ALA A 93 -17.24 -3.71 -7.31
C ALA A 93 -17.29 -3.28 -8.79
N LEU A 94 -18.12 -3.93 -9.60
CA LEU A 94 -18.35 -3.54 -11.01
C LEU A 94 -19.04 -2.19 -11.12
N ALA A 95 -20.07 -1.92 -10.31
CA ALA A 95 -20.73 -0.62 -10.27
C ALA A 95 -19.74 0.48 -9.89
N ASP A 96 -19.00 0.29 -8.80
CA ASP A 96 -17.98 1.24 -8.34
C ASP A 96 -16.88 1.47 -9.39
N THR A 97 -16.51 0.43 -10.16
CA THR A 97 -15.53 0.55 -11.24
C THR A 97 -16.06 1.41 -12.40
N ARG A 98 -17.35 1.29 -12.72
CA ARG A 98 -18.02 2.14 -13.72
C ARG A 98 -18.08 3.59 -13.26
N ASP A 99 -18.51 3.82 -12.02
CA ASP A 99 -18.55 5.18 -11.43
C ASP A 99 -17.16 5.82 -11.46
N LEU A 100 -16.09 5.05 -11.18
CA LEU A 100 -14.72 5.54 -11.28
C LEU A 100 -14.31 5.88 -12.72
N VAL A 101 -14.64 5.03 -13.69
CA VAL A 101 -14.35 5.28 -15.12
C VAL A 101 -15.11 6.50 -15.63
N ASP A 102 -16.37 6.66 -15.21
CA ASP A 102 -17.19 7.82 -15.59
C ASP A 102 -16.59 9.12 -15.04
N VAL A 103 -16.16 9.14 -13.77
CA VAL A 103 -15.50 10.31 -13.17
C VAL A 103 -14.15 10.62 -13.83
N LEU A 104 -13.35 9.60 -14.17
CA LEU A 104 -12.08 9.81 -14.88
C LEU A 104 -12.30 10.47 -16.25
N ASP A 105 -13.33 10.06 -16.97
CA ASP A 105 -13.69 10.64 -18.27
C ASP A 105 -14.33 12.05 -18.12
N GLU A 106 -15.37 12.17 -17.32
CA GLU A 106 -16.19 13.38 -17.23
C GLU A 106 -15.55 14.51 -16.43
N SER A 107 -14.89 14.18 -15.30
CA SER A 107 -14.31 15.18 -14.40
C SER A 107 -12.83 15.45 -14.68
N PHE A 108 -12.08 14.41 -15.06
CA PHE A 108 -10.63 14.54 -15.31
C PHE A 108 -10.25 14.57 -16.78
N GLY A 109 -11.19 14.32 -17.71
CA GLY A 109 -10.94 14.36 -19.15
C GLY A 109 -10.05 13.21 -19.65
N VAL A 110 -10.02 12.08 -18.93
CA VAL A 110 -9.24 10.91 -19.32
C VAL A 110 -10.02 10.10 -20.36
N PRO A 111 -9.54 9.94 -21.60
CA PRO A 111 -10.23 9.12 -22.56
C PRO A 111 -10.42 7.68 -22.03
N ARG A 112 -11.62 7.14 -22.13
CA ARG A 112 -11.95 5.83 -21.55
C ARG A 112 -11.08 4.70 -22.11
N ASP A 113 -10.76 4.76 -23.38
CA ASP A 113 -10.03 3.71 -24.11
C ASP A 113 -8.55 3.58 -23.73
N VAL A 114 -7.97 4.62 -23.08
CA VAL A 114 -6.60 4.52 -22.55
C VAL A 114 -6.53 3.84 -21.19
N LEU A 115 -7.67 3.71 -20.49
CA LEU A 115 -7.73 3.04 -19.20
C LEU A 115 -7.52 1.54 -19.34
N VAL A 116 -6.92 0.92 -18.32
CA VAL A 116 -6.56 -0.51 -18.32
C VAL A 116 -7.27 -1.26 -17.20
N PRO A 117 -8.57 -1.56 -17.34
CA PRO A 117 -9.32 -2.27 -16.34
C PRO A 117 -9.09 -3.78 -16.42
N PHE A 118 -9.10 -4.41 -15.24
CA PHE A 118 -9.05 -5.87 -15.06
C PHE A 118 -10.12 -6.32 -14.09
N VAL A 119 -10.79 -7.44 -14.38
CA VAL A 119 -11.37 -8.25 -13.31
C VAL A 119 -10.24 -8.98 -12.58
N SER A 120 -10.19 -8.87 -11.25
CA SER A 120 -9.04 -9.34 -10.46
C SER A 120 -8.94 -10.87 -10.36
N GLY A 121 -9.99 -11.59 -10.76
CA GLY A 121 -10.14 -13.03 -10.52
C GLY A 121 -10.46 -13.38 -9.06
N GLY A 122 -10.52 -12.38 -8.18
CA GLY A 122 -10.85 -12.47 -6.76
C GLY A 122 -12.22 -11.87 -6.45
N LYS A 123 -12.24 -10.73 -5.80
CA LYS A 123 -13.44 -10.05 -5.26
C LYS A 123 -13.65 -8.64 -5.83
N GLY A 124 -12.96 -8.27 -6.90
CA GLY A 124 -13.03 -6.91 -7.42
C GLY A 124 -12.37 -6.69 -8.77
N PHE A 125 -12.00 -5.43 -8.98
CA PHE A 125 -11.43 -4.92 -10.21
C PHE A 125 -10.19 -4.08 -9.92
N HIS A 126 -9.26 -4.04 -10.88
CA HIS A 126 -8.15 -3.09 -10.88
C HIS A 126 -8.29 -2.18 -12.09
N VAL A 127 -8.12 -0.88 -11.91
CA VAL A 127 -8.10 0.09 -13.02
C VAL A 127 -6.74 0.76 -13.06
N GLY A 128 -6.03 0.65 -14.17
CA GLY A 128 -4.76 1.32 -14.42
C GLY A 128 -4.97 2.62 -15.18
N ILE A 129 -4.46 3.74 -14.64
CA ILE A 129 -4.40 5.03 -15.33
C ILE A 129 -2.96 5.19 -15.84
N PRO A 130 -2.72 5.30 -17.16
CA PRO A 130 -1.37 5.46 -17.70
C PRO A 130 -0.72 6.76 -17.24
N THR A 131 0.45 6.70 -16.63
CA THR A 131 1.20 7.90 -16.20
C THR A 131 1.73 8.72 -17.38
N ALA A 132 1.75 8.17 -18.57
CA ALA A 132 2.05 8.89 -19.81
C ALA A 132 1.10 10.07 -20.08
N LEU A 133 -0.10 10.09 -19.45
CA LEU A 133 -1.08 11.17 -19.60
C LEU A 133 -0.70 12.46 -18.85
N TRP A 134 0.24 12.42 -17.90
CA TRP A 134 0.71 13.60 -17.14
C TRP A 134 2.20 13.58 -16.81
N LEU A 135 2.93 12.54 -17.20
CA LEU A 135 4.38 12.40 -17.11
C LEU A 135 4.96 12.72 -15.73
N PRO A 136 4.49 12.10 -14.64
CA PRO A 136 4.98 12.41 -13.31
C PRO A 136 6.45 12.03 -13.16
N PRO A 137 7.25 12.84 -12.44
CA PRO A 137 8.65 12.51 -12.16
C PRO A 137 8.75 11.29 -11.25
N ALA A 138 9.79 10.49 -11.43
CA ALA A 138 10.18 9.48 -10.46
C ALA A 138 10.72 10.15 -9.18
N GLY A 139 10.58 9.49 -8.04
CA GLY A 139 11.06 10.05 -6.77
C GLY A 139 10.87 9.10 -5.59
N ASP A 140 11.47 9.47 -4.46
CA ASP A 140 11.39 8.69 -3.22
C ASP A 140 9.97 8.68 -2.65
N ASP A 141 9.17 9.68 -2.96
CA ASP A 141 7.80 9.87 -2.52
C ASP A 141 6.75 9.52 -3.57
N PHE A 142 7.15 9.14 -4.80
CA PHE A 142 6.22 8.82 -5.90
C PHE A 142 5.09 7.89 -5.45
N HIS A 143 5.39 6.83 -4.72
CA HIS A 143 4.39 5.87 -4.22
C HIS A 143 3.37 6.52 -3.27
N ALA A 144 3.81 7.50 -2.46
CA ALA A 144 2.96 8.24 -1.54
C ALA A 144 2.10 9.27 -2.28
N VAL A 145 2.69 9.95 -3.28
CA VAL A 145 1.95 10.88 -4.17
C VAL A 145 0.93 10.11 -5.00
N ALA A 146 1.30 8.96 -5.58
CA ALA A 146 0.37 8.10 -6.31
C ALA A 146 -0.80 7.64 -5.44
N ARG A 147 -0.55 7.37 -4.14
CA ARG A 147 -1.60 7.07 -3.17
C ARG A 147 -2.55 8.25 -2.97
N ALA A 148 -2.02 9.45 -2.66
CA ALA A 148 -2.84 10.63 -2.42
C ALA A 148 -3.66 11.01 -3.67
N PHE A 149 -3.05 10.91 -4.86
CA PHE A 149 -3.70 11.09 -6.15
C PHE A 149 -4.86 10.10 -6.35
N ALA A 150 -4.63 8.81 -6.13
CA ALA A 150 -5.66 7.79 -6.28
C ALA A 150 -6.78 7.93 -5.25
N GLU A 151 -6.45 8.28 -3.98
CA GLU A 151 -7.42 8.55 -2.93
C GLU A 151 -8.32 9.75 -3.29
N SER A 152 -7.78 10.79 -3.91
CA SER A 152 -8.54 11.97 -4.36
C SER A 152 -9.52 11.61 -5.47
N ILE A 153 -9.06 10.94 -6.53
CA ILE A 153 -9.91 10.51 -7.65
C ILE A 153 -11.02 9.56 -7.16
N ALA A 154 -10.66 8.59 -6.31
CA ALA A 154 -11.62 7.66 -5.74
C ALA A 154 -12.64 8.38 -4.84
N GLY A 155 -12.22 9.44 -4.13
CA GLY A 155 -13.08 10.29 -3.31
C GLY A 155 -14.11 11.04 -4.16
N GLU A 156 -13.70 11.58 -5.31
CA GLU A 156 -14.61 12.24 -6.27
C GLU A 156 -15.64 11.24 -6.81
N ALA A 157 -15.22 10.04 -7.14
CA ALA A 157 -16.09 8.95 -7.58
C ALA A 157 -16.92 8.33 -6.44
N LYS A 158 -16.67 8.68 -5.18
CA LYS A 158 -17.25 8.07 -3.97
C LYS A 158 -17.01 6.56 -3.89
N VAL A 159 -15.87 6.14 -4.41
CA VAL A 159 -15.44 4.73 -4.46
C VAL A 159 -14.37 4.48 -3.39
N VAL A 160 -14.49 3.39 -2.66
CA VAL A 160 -13.45 2.95 -1.72
C VAL A 160 -12.45 2.07 -2.46
N ILE A 161 -11.16 2.36 -2.32
CA ILE A 161 -10.05 1.59 -2.91
C ILE A 161 -9.17 0.96 -1.83
N ASP A 162 -8.51 -0.17 -2.15
CA ASP A 162 -7.46 -0.72 -1.28
C ASP A 162 -6.15 0.06 -1.52
N THR A 163 -5.77 0.86 -0.52
CA THR A 163 -4.57 1.69 -0.59
C THR A 163 -3.27 0.93 -0.31
N CYS A 164 -3.34 -0.36 0.07
CA CYS A 164 -2.14 -1.18 0.27
C CYS A 164 -1.33 -1.38 -1.02
N VAL A 165 -1.95 -1.20 -2.19
CA VAL A 165 -1.24 -1.26 -3.48
C VAL A 165 -0.11 -0.22 -3.58
N PHE A 166 -0.19 0.87 -2.82
CA PHE A 166 0.77 1.96 -2.81
C PHE A 166 1.93 1.77 -1.82
N ASP A 167 2.03 0.63 -1.13
CA ASP A 167 3.25 0.31 -0.39
C ASP A 167 4.44 0.22 -1.37
N ARG A 168 5.55 0.90 -1.07
CA ARG A 168 6.71 1.07 -1.97
C ARG A 168 7.17 -0.23 -2.63
N VAL A 169 7.19 -1.33 -1.89
CA VAL A 169 7.62 -2.66 -2.37
C VAL A 169 6.46 -3.66 -2.44
N ARG A 170 5.28 -3.17 -2.81
CA ARG A 170 4.08 -3.99 -2.93
C ARG A 170 4.19 -5.00 -4.06
N ALA A 171 3.85 -6.23 -3.78
CA ALA A 171 3.56 -7.23 -4.79
C ALA A 171 2.10 -7.08 -5.25
N PHE A 172 1.89 -6.88 -6.54
CA PHE A 172 0.59 -6.71 -7.16
C PHE A 172 0.35 -7.83 -8.18
N ARG A 173 -0.84 -8.40 -8.19
CA ARG A 173 -1.13 -9.55 -9.06
C ARG A 173 -0.81 -9.26 -10.52
N ALA A 174 -0.02 -10.14 -11.15
CA ALA A 174 0.37 -10.01 -12.54
C ALA A 174 -0.85 -10.17 -13.48
N PRO A 175 -0.91 -9.47 -14.62
CA PRO A 175 -1.94 -9.72 -15.64
C PRO A 175 -1.97 -11.19 -16.04
N ASN A 176 -3.14 -11.70 -16.38
CA ASN A 176 -3.35 -13.10 -16.81
C ASN A 176 -2.85 -14.17 -15.81
N SER A 177 -2.41 -13.82 -14.60
CA SER A 177 -2.03 -14.82 -13.61
C SER A 177 -3.25 -15.38 -12.87
N ARG A 178 -3.16 -16.66 -12.50
CA ARG A 178 -4.24 -17.41 -11.86
C ARG A 178 -4.39 -17.03 -10.41
N HIS A 179 -5.62 -16.83 -9.95
CA HIS A 179 -5.92 -16.58 -8.54
C HIS A 179 -5.95 -17.91 -7.75
N PRO A 180 -5.21 -18.04 -6.62
CA PRO A 180 -5.02 -19.32 -5.95
C PRO A 180 -6.30 -19.94 -5.37
N ARG A 181 -7.26 -19.12 -4.92
CA ARG A 181 -8.49 -19.60 -4.28
C ARG A 181 -9.63 -19.84 -5.26
N THR A 182 -9.80 -18.97 -6.26
CA THR A 182 -10.92 -19.03 -7.20
C THR A 182 -10.59 -19.83 -8.46
N GLY A 183 -9.29 -19.94 -8.81
CA GLY A 183 -8.83 -20.51 -10.07
C GLY A 183 -9.03 -19.59 -11.28
N LEU A 184 -9.67 -18.43 -11.11
CA LEU A 184 -9.87 -17.43 -12.15
C LEU A 184 -8.58 -16.64 -12.42
N TYR A 185 -8.50 -16.01 -13.59
CA TYR A 185 -7.35 -15.21 -13.99
C TYR A 185 -7.61 -13.71 -13.79
N LYS A 186 -6.55 -12.93 -13.49
CA LYS A 186 -6.63 -11.47 -13.58
C LYS A 186 -6.75 -11.09 -15.07
N ARG A 187 -7.97 -10.88 -15.54
CA ARG A 187 -8.29 -10.75 -16.94
C ARG A 187 -8.54 -9.29 -17.33
N HIS A 188 -7.87 -8.82 -18.37
CA HIS A 188 -8.15 -7.51 -18.95
C HIS A 188 -9.59 -7.47 -19.51
N VAL A 189 -10.28 -6.36 -19.25
CA VAL A 189 -11.64 -6.08 -19.69
C VAL A 189 -11.62 -4.83 -20.57
N PRO A 190 -11.93 -4.91 -21.87
CA PRO A 190 -12.09 -3.72 -22.71
C PRO A 190 -13.13 -2.77 -22.09
N VAL A 191 -12.85 -1.46 -22.06
CA VAL A 191 -13.73 -0.49 -21.39
C VAL A 191 -15.15 -0.47 -21.95
N GLY A 192 -15.29 -0.66 -23.28
CA GLY A 192 -16.61 -0.79 -23.91
C GLY A 192 -17.41 -1.99 -23.39
N LEU A 193 -16.74 -3.11 -23.10
CA LEU A 193 -17.37 -4.27 -22.49
C LEU A 193 -17.68 -4.04 -21.00
N LEU A 194 -16.80 -3.34 -20.28
CA LEU A 194 -17.01 -2.99 -18.88
C LEU A 194 -18.34 -2.24 -18.68
N GLY A 195 -18.71 -1.35 -19.62
CA GLY A 195 -19.95 -0.57 -19.56
C GLY A 195 -21.23 -1.42 -19.72
N THR A 196 -21.19 -2.56 -20.40
CA THR A 196 -22.37 -3.33 -20.83
C THR A 196 -22.50 -4.72 -20.18
N ALA A 197 -21.36 -5.37 -19.86
CA ALA A 197 -21.33 -6.75 -19.35
C ALA A 197 -21.88 -6.85 -17.91
N THR A 198 -22.48 -7.96 -17.59
CA THR A 198 -22.80 -8.32 -16.21
C THR A 198 -21.57 -8.82 -15.45
N ALA A 199 -21.66 -8.88 -14.12
CA ALA A 199 -20.60 -9.49 -13.31
C ALA A 199 -20.29 -10.94 -13.72
N ASP A 200 -21.32 -11.72 -14.03
CA ASP A 200 -21.17 -13.11 -14.45
C ASP A 200 -20.48 -13.24 -15.82
N ASP A 201 -20.76 -12.33 -16.76
CA ASP A 201 -20.05 -12.28 -18.04
C ASP A 201 -18.55 -12.03 -17.85
N LEU A 202 -18.19 -11.09 -16.96
CA LEU A 202 -16.80 -10.77 -16.66
C LEU A 202 -16.07 -11.89 -15.92
N LEU A 203 -16.76 -12.58 -15.00
CA LEU A 203 -16.24 -13.78 -14.34
C LEU A 203 -16.08 -14.94 -15.34
N ALA A 204 -16.96 -15.05 -16.33
CA ALA A 204 -16.82 -16.04 -17.40
C ALA A 204 -15.57 -15.77 -18.26
N LEU A 205 -15.28 -14.50 -18.58
CA LEU A 205 -14.02 -14.10 -19.26
C LEU A 205 -12.78 -14.46 -18.44
N ALA A 206 -12.86 -14.36 -17.11
CA ALA A 206 -11.74 -14.63 -16.20
C ALA A 206 -11.43 -16.15 -16.06
N ARG A 207 -12.17 -17.06 -16.71
CA ARG A 207 -11.87 -18.50 -16.68
C ARG A 207 -10.62 -18.88 -17.45
N GLU A 208 -10.23 -18.06 -18.43
CA GLU A 208 -9.08 -18.32 -19.26
C GLU A 208 -8.22 -17.05 -19.40
N PRO A 209 -6.87 -17.19 -19.44
CA PRO A 209 -6.01 -16.07 -19.77
C PRO A 209 -6.15 -15.75 -21.24
N ALA A 210 -6.00 -14.48 -21.63
CA ALA A 210 -5.87 -14.13 -23.04
C ALA A 210 -4.99 -12.90 -23.21
N PRO A 211 -4.18 -12.84 -24.26
CA PRO A 211 -3.38 -11.68 -24.57
C PRO A 211 -4.28 -10.47 -24.81
N PHE A 212 -3.74 -9.30 -24.50
CA PHE A 212 -4.40 -8.01 -24.74
C PHE A 212 -3.37 -6.97 -25.17
N ASP A 213 -3.84 -5.98 -25.92
CA ASP A 213 -3.03 -4.85 -26.32
C ASP A 213 -3.32 -3.64 -25.44
N LEU A 214 -2.26 -2.87 -25.15
CA LEU A 214 -2.38 -1.55 -24.56
C LEU A 214 -2.51 -0.55 -25.71
N LEU A 215 -3.36 0.43 -25.55
CA LEU A 215 -3.37 1.56 -26.46
C LEU A 215 -2.01 2.28 -26.37
N ASP A 216 -1.46 2.62 -27.51
CA ASP A 216 -0.27 3.46 -27.56
C ASP A 216 -0.67 4.90 -27.20
N VAL A 217 -0.27 5.31 -26.01
CA VAL A 217 -0.48 6.68 -25.51
C VAL A 217 0.70 7.60 -25.81
N ALA A 218 1.70 7.15 -26.58
CA ALA A 218 2.77 8.00 -27.07
C ALA A 218 2.20 9.00 -28.07
N GLY A 219 2.17 10.28 -27.69
CA GLY A 219 1.57 11.35 -28.51
C GLY A 219 0.14 11.75 -28.12
N VAL A 220 -0.45 11.11 -27.11
CA VAL A 220 -1.64 11.69 -26.45
C VAL A 220 -1.22 12.96 -25.74
N GLU A 221 -1.97 14.04 -25.94
CA GLU A 221 -1.74 15.29 -25.23
C GLU A 221 -1.86 15.07 -23.72
N SER A 222 -1.04 15.81 -22.95
CA SER A 222 -1.10 15.78 -21.50
C SER A 222 -2.50 16.18 -21.02
N VAL A 223 -3.02 15.47 -20.05
CA VAL A 223 -4.32 15.76 -19.43
C VAL A 223 -4.09 16.73 -18.27
N ASP A 224 -4.33 18.02 -18.51
CA ASP A 224 -4.06 19.09 -17.55
C ASP A 224 -4.71 18.87 -16.17
N MET A 225 -5.90 18.29 -16.15
CA MET A 225 -6.60 17.97 -14.90
C MET A 225 -5.83 16.93 -14.08
N LEU A 226 -5.18 15.93 -14.72
CA LEU A 226 -4.35 14.96 -14.03
C LEU A 226 -3.03 15.58 -13.55
N VAL A 227 -2.45 16.51 -14.33
CA VAL A 227 -1.27 17.29 -13.90
C VAL A 227 -1.61 18.07 -12.63
N ALA A 228 -2.69 18.84 -12.64
CA ALA A 228 -3.09 19.65 -11.50
C ALA A 228 -3.43 18.79 -10.27
N GLU A 229 -4.06 17.62 -10.47
CA GLU A 229 -4.38 16.71 -9.37
C GLU A 229 -3.13 16.06 -8.79
N TRP A 230 -2.17 15.66 -9.64
CA TRP A 230 -0.88 15.14 -9.18
C TRP A 230 -0.09 16.16 -8.38
N ASP A 231 -0.02 17.41 -8.84
CA ASP A 231 0.67 18.50 -8.15
C ASP A 231 0.02 18.79 -6.78
N ARG A 232 -1.32 18.73 -6.71
CA ARG A 232 -2.06 18.86 -5.44
C ARG A 232 -1.73 17.69 -4.50
N ALA A 233 -1.72 16.46 -5.01
CA ALA A 233 -1.34 15.28 -4.23
C ALA A 233 0.10 15.37 -3.71
N ALA A 234 1.04 15.83 -4.54
CA ALA A 234 2.43 16.05 -4.17
C ALA A 234 2.56 17.10 -3.04
N ALA A 235 1.83 18.22 -3.15
CA ALA A 235 1.81 19.25 -2.12
C ALA A 235 1.29 18.70 -0.77
N VAL A 236 0.21 17.91 -0.78
CA VAL A 236 -0.35 17.27 0.42
C VAL A 236 0.66 16.30 1.05
N VAL A 237 1.39 15.53 0.24
CA VAL A 237 2.42 14.60 0.73
C VAL A 237 3.58 15.36 1.36
N ALA A 238 4.06 16.42 0.70
CA ALA A 238 5.13 17.28 1.21
C ALA A 238 4.75 17.95 2.53
N GLU A 239 3.55 18.52 2.63
CA GLU A 239 3.04 19.13 3.85
C GLU A 239 2.97 18.12 5.02
N ARG A 240 2.44 16.92 4.76
CA ARG A 240 2.39 15.84 5.76
C ARG A 240 3.79 15.42 6.22
N ALA A 241 4.74 15.34 5.31
CA ALA A 241 6.13 14.99 5.62
C ALA A 241 6.80 16.06 6.47
N GLU A 242 6.60 17.34 6.14
CA GLU A 242 7.13 18.48 6.90
C GLU A 242 6.49 18.57 8.29
N ALA A 243 5.18 18.46 8.39
CA ALA A 243 4.47 18.43 9.68
C ALA A 243 4.95 17.27 10.57
N ALA A 244 5.17 16.08 9.99
CA ALA A 244 5.71 14.94 10.71
C ALA A 244 7.17 15.18 11.17
N ALA A 245 7.99 15.83 10.34
CA ALA A 245 9.36 16.19 10.69
C ALA A 245 9.40 17.26 11.79
N GLN A 246 8.54 18.27 11.69
CA GLN A 246 8.42 19.31 12.72
C GLN A 246 7.98 18.72 14.05
N ARG A 247 6.93 17.88 14.05
CA ARG A 247 6.48 17.19 15.26
C ARG A 247 7.60 16.36 15.91
N ARG A 248 8.42 15.66 15.12
CA ARG A 248 9.59 14.91 15.67
C ARG A 248 10.61 15.85 16.33
N ARG A 249 10.90 17.00 15.70
CA ARG A 249 11.78 18.02 16.32
C ARG A 249 11.22 18.55 17.63
N ASP A 250 9.95 18.92 17.63
CA ASP A 250 9.28 19.48 18.81
C ASP A 250 9.21 18.47 19.98
N LEU A 251 9.02 17.17 19.67
CA LEU A 251 9.10 16.10 20.67
C LEU A 251 10.52 15.94 21.21
N ALA A 252 11.54 15.94 20.34
CA ALA A 252 12.94 15.81 20.73
C ALA A 252 13.43 17.00 21.58
N GLU A 253 12.89 18.20 21.33
CA GLU A 253 13.21 19.42 22.06
C GLU A 253 12.35 19.64 23.32
N GLY A 254 11.42 18.71 23.62
CA GLY A 254 10.51 18.82 24.76
C GLY A 254 9.46 19.93 24.65
N LYS A 255 9.28 20.52 23.47
CA LYS A 255 8.28 21.58 23.22
C LYS A 255 6.84 21.05 23.20
N VAL A 256 6.69 19.78 22.87
CA VAL A 256 5.38 19.09 22.81
C VAL A 256 5.51 17.78 23.54
N VAL A 257 4.52 17.48 24.38
CA VAL A 257 4.41 16.18 25.03
C VAL A 257 3.66 15.22 24.12
N ALA A 258 4.19 14.01 23.97
CA ALA A 258 3.48 12.97 23.23
C ALA A 258 2.17 12.62 23.93
N THR A 259 1.08 12.59 23.21
CA THR A 259 -0.25 12.26 23.72
C THR A 259 -0.87 11.10 22.97
N LEU A 260 -1.72 10.33 23.64
CA LEU A 260 -2.53 9.30 22.98
C LEU A 260 -3.52 9.98 22.04
N ASN A 261 -3.39 9.66 20.75
CA ASN A 261 -4.28 10.18 19.75
C ASN A 261 -5.63 9.40 19.71
N ARG A 262 -6.65 10.05 19.15
CA ARG A 262 -8.01 9.49 19.09
C ARG A 262 -8.06 8.12 18.36
N ALA A 263 -7.26 7.94 17.30
CA ALA A 263 -7.22 6.70 16.55
C ALA A 263 -6.63 5.53 17.36
N THR A 264 -5.59 5.79 18.16
CA THR A 264 -5.02 4.80 19.08
C THR A 264 -6.05 4.40 20.14
N LEU A 265 -6.76 5.37 20.72
CA LEU A 265 -7.80 5.10 21.71
C LEU A 265 -8.96 4.30 21.12
N ALA A 266 -9.41 4.65 19.90
CA ALA A 266 -10.46 3.92 19.17
C ALA A 266 -10.02 2.47 18.89
N PHE A 267 -8.77 2.25 18.47
CA PHE A 267 -8.23 0.92 18.23
C PHE A 267 -8.20 0.07 19.52
N ILE A 268 -7.71 0.65 20.65
CA ILE A 268 -7.69 -0.04 21.95
C ILE A 268 -9.10 -0.45 22.39
N ARG A 269 -10.11 0.36 22.06
CA ARG A 269 -11.52 0.08 22.38
C ARG A 269 -12.20 -0.87 21.38
N GLY A 270 -11.51 -1.29 20.32
CA GLY A 270 -12.11 -2.11 19.27
C GLY A 270 -13.14 -1.38 18.40
N GLU A 271 -13.14 -0.03 18.39
CA GLU A 271 -14.12 0.79 17.66
C GLU A 271 -13.78 0.92 16.16
N ASP A 272 -12.52 0.69 15.76
CA ASP A 272 -12.06 0.85 14.37
C ASP A 272 -11.78 -0.51 13.73
N VAL A 273 -12.62 -0.88 12.78
CA VAL A 273 -12.52 -2.15 12.04
C VAL A 273 -11.87 -2.01 10.66
N THR A 274 -11.54 -0.79 10.22
CA THR A 274 -10.96 -0.53 8.90
C THR A 274 -9.43 -0.45 8.96
N SER A 275 -8.75 -0.89 7.87
CA SER A 275 -7.29 -0.80 7.73
C SER A 275 -6.50 -1.35 8.93
N ARG A 276 -6.87 -2.54 9.41
CA ARG A 276 -6.41 -3.16 10.67
C ARG A 276 -4.91 -3.12 10.91
N HIS A 277 -4.09 -3.58 9.95
CA HIS A 277 -2.61 -3.59 10.09
C HIS A 277 -1.99 -2.19 10.20
N PRO A 278 -2.30 -1.22 9.30
CA PRO A 278 -1.80 0.15 9.43
C PRO A 278 -2.22 0.83 10.75
N ARG A 279 -3.44 0.56 11.21
CA ARG A 279 -3.95 1.12 12.48
C ARG A 279 -3.22 0.54 13.68
N LEU A 280 -3.03 -0.78 13.73
CA LEU A 280 -2.25 -1.44 14.77
C LEU A 280 -0.81 -0.90 14.82
N TYR A 281 -0.17 -0.78 13.65
CA TYR A 281 1.18 -0.21 13.55
C TYR A 281 1.24 1.23 14.09
N SER A 282 0.28 2.08 13.69
CA SER A 282 0.22 3.47 14.14
C SER A 282 -0.09 3.60 15.63
N ALA A 283 -0.97 2.74 16.17
CA ALA A 283 -1.27 2.69 17.58
C ALA A 283 -0.06 2.27 18.42
N ALA A 284 0.69 1.25 17.97
CA ALA A 284 1.91 0.81 18.64
C ALA A 284 2.99 1.90 18.64
N ALA A 285 3.17 2.61 17.51
CA ALA A 285 4.10 3.73 17.43
C ALA A 285 3.67 4.87 18.37
N ASN A 286 2.39 5.24 18.40
CA ASN A 286 1.91 6.31 19.27
C ASN A 286 2.03 5.95 20.77
N LEU A 287 1.73 4.71 21.16
CA LEU A 287 1.96 4.25 22.54
C LEU A 287 3.45 4.29 22.91
N ALA A 288 4.33 3.91 22.00
CA ALA A 288 5.78 4.01 22.21
C ALA A 288 6.24 5.48 22.30
N GLU A 289 5.70 6.39 21.46
CA GLU A 289 5.96 7.84 21.53
C GLU A 289 5.58 8.44 22.90
N VAL A 290 4.46 8.00 23.50
CA VAL A 290 4.08 8.41 24.87
C VAL A 290 4.88 7.67 25.94
N GLY A 291 5.84 6.81 25.55
CA GLY A 291 6.78 6.15 26.44
C GLY A 291 6.23 4.88 27.10
N CYS A 292 5.17 4.27 26.58
CA CYS A 292 4.75 2.95 27.05
C CYS A 292 5.86 1.92 26.77
N SER A 293 6.16 1.09 27.76
CA SER A 293 7.09 -0.02 27.59
C SER A 293 6.59 -1.00 26.52
N ARG A 294 7.50 -1.75 25.87
CA ARG A 294 7.13 -2.79 24.89
C ARG A 294 6.05 -3.74 25.46
N ALA A 295 6.20 -4.18 26.71
CA ALA A 295 5.25 -5.05 27.37
C ALA A 295 3.87 -4.41 27.50
N ALA A 296 3.80 -3.11 27.88
CA ALA A 296 2.55 -2.37 27.98
C ALA A 296 1.86 -2.18 26.61
N VAL A 297 2.64 -1.90 25.56
CA VAL A 297 2.12 -1.78 24.18
C VAL A 297 1.50 -3.11 23.72
N HIS A 298 2.18 -4.23 23.95
CA HIS A 298 1.64 -5.56 23.65
C HIS A 298 0.39 -5.86 24.47
N ALA A 299 0.38 -5.57 25.77
CA ALA A 299 -0.78 -5.80 26.63
C ALA A 299 -2.03 -5.03 26.18
N LEU A 300 -1.85 -3.79 25.69
CA LEU A 300 -2.96 -2.94 25.26
C LEU A 300 -3.49 -3.25 23.86
N LEU A 301 -2.65 -3.77 22.95
CA LEU A 301 -3.01 -3.88 21.54
C LEU A 301 -3.24 -5.32 21.06
N THR A 302 -2.72 -6.34 21.78
CA THR A 302 -2.80 -7.72 21.28
C THR A 302 -4.23 -8.22 21.23
N GLU A 303 -4.99 -8.09 22.29
CA GLU A 303 -6.37 -8.56 22.37
C GLU A 303 -7.29 -7.83 21.35
N PRO A 304 -7.33 -6.49 21.31
CA PRO A 304 -8.11 -5.79 20.29
C PRO A 304 -7.74 -6.16 18.86
N ALA A 305 -6.46 -6.40 18.58
CA ALA A 305 -6.02 -6.81 17.25
C ALA A 305 -6.47 -8.22 16.86
N LEU A 306 -6.46 -9.16 17.81
CA LEU A 306 -6.97 -10.52 17.61
C LEU A 306 -8.48 -10.51 17.41
N ASP A 307 -9.23 -9.74 18.19
CA ASP A 307 -10.69 -9.56 18.06
C ASP A 307 -11.07 -8.98 16.71
N LEU A 308 -10.25 -8.11 16.15
CA LEU A 308 -10.38 -7.61 14.78
C LEU A 308 -9.98 -8.65 13.71
N GLY A 309 -9.59 -9.86 14.10
CA GLY A 309 -9.28 -10.98 13.20
C GLY A 309 -7.89 -10.90 12.55
N LEU A 310 -6.93 -10.22 13.17
CA LEU A 310 -5.54 -10.28 12.72
C LEU A 310 -4.88 -11.60 13.18
N PRO A 311 -4.06 -12.26 12.33
CA PRO A 311 -3.32 -13.46 12.73
C PRO A 311 -2.35 -13.15 13.88
N PRO A 312 -2.19 -14.03 14.90
CA PRO A 312 -1.31 -13.78 16.06
C PRO A 312 0.13 -13.40 15.69
N SER A 313 0.73 -14.08 14.70
CA SER A 313 2.07 -13.77 14.20
C SER A 313 2.18 -12.37 13.60
N ASP A 314 1.13 -11.92 12.92
CA ASP A 314 1.07 -10.58 12.31
C ASP A 314 0.88 -9.51 13.37
N VAL A 315 0.11 -9.80 14.42
CA VAL A 315 -0.09 -8.88 15.56
C VAL A 315 1.24 -8.57 16.22
N VAL A 316 1.98 -9.59 16.65
CA VAL A 316 3.29 -9.41 17.31
C VAL A 316 4.25 -8.61 16.43
N ARG A 317 4.42 -9.05 15.18
CA ARG A 317 5.31 -8.39 14.22
C ARG A 317 4.92 -6.92 13.97
N THR A 318 3.63 -6.63 13.84
CA THR A 318 3.14 -5.26 13.55
C THR A 318 3.35 -4.34 14.73
N ILE A 319 3.10 -4.82 15.96
CA ILE A 319 3.36 -4.06 17.19
C ILE A 319 4.86 -3.77 17.29
N ASP A 320 5.72 -4.78 17.17
CA ASP A 320 7.17 -4.60 17.28
C ASP A 320 7.73 -3.64 16.22
N ASN A 321 7.23 -3.70 15.00
CA ASN A 321 7.63 -2.76 13.94
C ASN A 321 7.19 -1.31 14.26
N GLY A 322 6.01 -1.12 14.87
CA GLY A 322 5.54 0.20 15.31
C GLY A 322 6.42 0.78 16.41
N ILE A 323 6.80 -0.03 17.40
CA ILE A 323 7.71 0.35 18.47
C ILE A 323 9.11 0.69 17.93
N ALA A 324 9.67 -0.18 17.07
CA ALA A 324 11.02 -0.01 16.50
C ALA A 324 11.15 1.30 15.71
N ARG A 325 10.09 1.77 15.06
CA ARG A 325 10.08 3.08 14.37
C ARG A 325 10.42 4.23 15.31
N VAL A 326 9.89 4.22 16.53
CA VAL A 326 10.08 5.29 17.52
C VAL A 326 11.49 5.24 18.10
N VAL A 327 11.97 4.03 18.44
CA VAL A 327 13.33 3.82 18.96
C VAL A 327 14.40 4.24 17.95
N ALA A 328 14.24 3.88 16.67
CA ALA A 328 15.15 4.28 15.59
C ALA A 328 15.15 5.80 15.33
N GLY A 329 14.06 6.50 15.68
CA GLY A 329 13.91 7.95 15.54
C GLY A 329 14.54 8.78 16.67
N GLY A 330 15.17 8.15 17.67
CA GLY A 330 15.87 8.84 18.78
C GLY A 330 14.96 9.51 19.81
N VAL A 331 13.69 9.16 19.87
CA VAL A 331 12.74 9.69 20.86
C VAL A 331 12.64 8.73 22.06
N ALA A 332 13.71 8.59 22.80
CA ALA A 332 13.68 8.00 24.14
C ALA A 332 13.81 9.15 25.15
N SER A 333 12.73 9.88 25.43
CA SER A 333 12.69 10.78 26.58
C SER A 333 12.04 10.08 27.79
N ALA A 334 12.54 10.40 28.98
CA ALA A 334 12.00 9.93 30.24
C ALA A 334 10.47 10.18 30.31
N HIS A 335 9.77 9.20 30.77
CA HIS A 335 8.34 8.98 30.60
C HIS A 335 7.47 9.99 31.38
N PRO A 336 6.64 10.85 30.75
CA PRO A 336 5.72 11.74 31.46
C PRO A 336 4.69 11.02 32.32
N LEU A 337 4.32 9.76 32.00
CA LEU A 337 3.44 8.96 32.85
C LEU A 337 4.15 8.48 34.13
N VAL A 338 5.46 8.32 34.11
CA VAL A 338 6.25 8.03 35.30
C VAL A 338 6.29 9.29 36.17
N GLU A 339 6.53 10.46 35.58
CA GLU A 339 6.45 11.75 36.30
C GLU A 339 5.03 12.01 36.81
N HIS A 340 4.00 11.76 36.01
CA HIS A 340 2.60 11.91 36.42
C HIS A 340 2.19 10.89 37.50
N ALA A 341 2.67 9.64 37.40
CA ALA A 341 2.46 8.64 38.47
C ALA A 341 3.19 8.99 39.77
N VAL A 342 4.36 9.59 39.67
CA VAL A 342 5.11 10.12 40.82
C VAL A 342 4.34 11.27 41.49
N ASP A 343 3.83 12.21 40.66
CA ASP A 343 3.12 13.39 41.17
C ASP A 343 1.72 13.08 41.67
N VAL A 344 0.97 12.20 41.02
CA VAL A 344 -0.44 11.92 41.36
C VAL A 344 -0.57 10.78 42.37
N LEU A 345 0.33 9.79 42.33
CA LEU A 345 0.25 8.60 43.17
C LEU A 345 1.30 8.60 44.30
N GLY A 346 2.17 9.60 44.38
CA GLY A 346 3.27 9.64 45.34
C GLY A 346 4.25 8.47 45.16
N ALA A 347 4.31 7.88 43.96
CA ALA A 347 5.19 6.76 43.67
C ALA A 347 6.65 7.22 43.64
N LYS A 348 7.57 6.42 44.19
CA LYS A 348 9.01 6.64 44.04
C LYS A 348 9.54 5.74 42.93
N VAL A 349 10.25 6.32 41.95
CA VAL A 349 11.06 5.54 41.00
C VAL A 349 12.22 4.93 41.81
N VAL A 350 12.18 3.59 41.96
CA VAL A 350 13.17 2.85 42.76
C VAL A 350 14.33 2.36 41.90
N GLY A 351 14.21 2.39 40.59
CA GLY A 351 15.22 2.03 39.62
C GLY A 351 14.59 1.79 38.22
N ILE A 352 15.36 2.03 37.18
CA ILE A 352 15.04 1.60 35.84
C ILE A 352 16.04 0.48 35.51
N GLU A 353 15.58 -0.77 35.58
CA GLU A 353 16.37 -1.88 35.09
C GLU A 353 16.13 -2.00 33.58
N TYR A 354 17.18 -1.79 32.81
CA TYR A 354 17.19 -2.23 31.42
C TYR A 354 17.58 -3.71 31.45
N PRO A 355 16.87 -4.61 30.74
CA PRO A 355 17.32 -5.99 30.61
C PRO A 355 18.70 -5.98 29.95
N ASP A 356 19.69 -6.54 30.60
CA ASP A 356 21.04 -6.70 30.09
C ASP A 356 21.00 -7.52 28.79
N GLU A 357 21.71 -7.04 27.76
CA GLU A 357 22.00 -7.79 26.53
C GLU A 357 23.05 -8.90 26.80
N GLU A 358 22.81 -9.77 27.75
CA GLU A 358 23.66 -10.95 27.97
C GLU A 358 22.84 -12.23 27.86
N GLY A 359 22.98 -12.92 26.72
CA GLY A 359 22.38 -14.23 26.49
C GLY A 359 22.38 -14.69 25.05
N ARG A 360 23.47 -14.43 24.33
CA ARG A 360 23.79 -15.22 23.12
C ARG A 360 25.19 -15.79 23.30
N ASP A 361 25.24 -16.94 23.96
CA ASP A 361 26.29 -17.95 23.78
C ASP A 361 25.79 -19.20 24.50
N GLU A 362 25.26 -20.13 23.70
CA GLU A 362 25.50 -21.60 23.70
C GLU A 362 24.52 -22.26 22.69
#